data_cef09830a127eb98c60af2ffa5c60973
#
_entry.id   cef09830a127eb98c60af2ffa5c60973
#
_cell.length_a   1.000
_cell.length_b   1.000
_cell.length_c   1.000
_cell.angle_alpha   90.00
_cell.angle_beta   90.00
_cell.angle_gamma   90.00
#
_symmetry.space_group_name_H-M   'P 1'
#
loop_
_entity.id
_entity.type
_entity.pdbx_description
1 polymer ?
#
loop_
_entity_poly.entity_id
_entity_poly.type
_entity_poly.pdbx_seq_one_letter_code
_entity_poly.pdbx_strand_id
1 'polypeptide(L)'
;MQPERFARDARAAMVLAEAEVRELGDNAIGPEHVLVGVLQSAGRDLAALCSAVGLTVEVIRAKLDGGRDAFTFDGDAAALASIGIDLNTVRDKVIRTFGADAFDDALRRSGRRRRRRGQIPLDRPGKKVLEYAHRELGVRRGRAIECEHLLLGILDGNDRYAIGLIGEHVDTERLRDAVTALLDQAA
;
A
#
# COMPACT_ATOMS: atom_id res chain seq x y z
N MET A 1 5.86 -15.51 11.46
CA MET A 1 6.81 -14.63 10.75
C MET A 1 7.98 -14.38 11.71
N GLN A 2 9.18 -14.74 11.36
CA GLN A 2 10.34 -14.60 12.26
C GLN A 2 10.84 -13.15 12.19
N PRO A 3 10.74 -12.37 13.27
CA PRO A 3 11.13 -10.94 13.27
C PRO A 3 12.64 -10.73 13.07
N GLU A 4 13.42 -11.80 13.17
CA GLU A 4 14.89 -11.77 13.09
C GLU A 4 15.43 -11.60 11.66
N ARG A 5 14.56 -11.74 10.65
CA ARG A 5 14.96 -11.64 9.23
C ARG A 5 14.73 -10.26 8.59
N PHE A 6 14.28 -9.27 9.35
CA PHE A 6 14.14 -7.91 8.85
C PHE A 6 15.30 -7.04 9.31
N ALA A 7 15.93 -6.32 8.40
CA ALA A 7 16.83 -5.23 8.71
C ALA A 7 16.08 -4.12 9.47
N ARG A 8 16.82 -3.18 10.05
CA ARG A 8 16.25 -2.13 10.90
C ARG A 8 15.26 -1.24 10.15
N ASP A 9 15.60 -0.86 8.93
CA ASP A 9 14.82 -0.02 8.03
C ASP A 9 13.53 -0.72 7.56
N ALA A 10 13.64 -1.97 7.10
CA ALA A 10 12.48 -2.76 6.69
C ALA A 10 11.53 -3.07 7.86
N ARG A 11 12.06 -3.24 9.07
CA ARG A 11 11.23 -3.36 10.27
C ARG A 11 10.50 -2.06 10.58
N ALA A 12 11.19 -0.91 10.45
CA ALA A 12 10.58 0.40 10.58
C ALA A 12 9.49 0.61 9.52
N ALA A 13 9.74 0.20 8.25
CA ALA A 13 8.76 0.23 7.18
C ALA A 13 7.45 -0.47 7.55
N MET A 14 7.53 -1.68 8.10
CA MET A 14 6.35 -2.43 8.51
C MET A 14 5.59 -1.79 9.67
N VAL A 15 6.30 -1.18 10.63
CA VAL A 15 5.67 -0.42 11.73
C VAL A 15 4.96 0.83 11.20
N LEU A 16 5.60 1.54 10.28
CA LEU A 16 5.02 2.72 9.63
C LEU A 16 3.82 2.36 8.75
N ALA A 17 3.88 1.24 8.03
CA ALA A 17 2.74 0.71 7.28
C ALA A 17 1.53 0.42 8.19
N GLU A 18 1.76 -0.16 9.38
CA GLU A 18 0.70 -0.38 10.37
C GLU A 18 0.13 0.94 10.92
N ALA A 19 0.98 1.96 11.12
CA ALA A 19 0.55 3.28 11.53
C ALA A 19 -0.32 3.95 10.45
N GLU A 20 0.09 3.84 9.18
CA GLU A 20 -0.66 4.36 8.03
C GLU A 20 -2.07 3.75 7.94
N VAL A 21 -2.18 2.43 8.09
CA VAL A 21 -3.49 1.74 8.15
C VAL A 21 -4.39 2.31 9.24
N ARG A 22 -3.81 2.63 10.42
CA ARG A 22 -4.58 3.23 11.52
C ARG A 22 -5.03 4.64 11.20
N GLU A 23 -4.18 5.43 10.57
CA GLU A 23 -4.45 6.81 10.19
C GLU A 23 -5.53 6.89 9.11
N LEU A 24 -5.43 6.05 8.10
CA LEU A 24 -6.41 5.94 7.02
C LEU A 24 -7.71 5.24 7.46
N GLY A 25 -7.71 4.54 8.59
CA GLY A 25 -8.88 3.83 9.11
C GLY A 25 -9.14 2.48 8.47
N ASP A 26 -8.12 1.88 7.83
CA ASP A 26 -8.21 0.58 7.20
C ASP A 26 -8.21 -0.60 8.18
N ASN A 27 -8.51 -1.78 7.65
CA ASN A 27 -8.62 -2.99 8.45
C ASN A 27 -7.43 -3.96 8.30
N ALA A 28 -6.58 -3.74 7.30
CA ALA A 28 -5.45 -4.61 6.97
C ALA A 28 -4.34 -3.83 6.27
N ILE A 29 -3.12 -4.34 6.38
CA ILE A 29 -1.93 -3.78 5.71
C ILE A 29 -1.88 -4.33 4.29
N GLY A 30 -2.08 -3.47 3.29
CA GLY A 30 -1.90 -3.74 1.87
C GLY A 30 -0.52 -3.28 1.35
N PRO A 31 -0.22 -3.57 0.07
CA PRO A 31 1.03 -3.15 -0.57
C PRO A 31 1.24 -1.63 -0.59
N GLU A 32 0.17 -0.84 -0.72
CA GLU A 32 0.18 0.62 -0.69
C GLU A 32 0.66 1.16 0.65
N HIS A 33 0.25 0.54 1.76
CA HIS A 33 0.72 0.91 3.10
C HIS A 33 2.20 0.54 3.30
N VAL A 34 2.60 -0.63 2.78
CA VAL A 34 4.01 -1.05 2.80
C VAL A 34 4.86 -0.08 1.97
N LEU A 35 4.36 0.39 0.82
CA LEU A 35 5.03 1.39 -0.01
C LEU A 35 5.29 2.68 0.77
N VAL A 36 4.28 3.23 1.45
CA VAL A 36 4.45 4.42 2.30
C VAL A 36 5.50 4.17 3.39
N GLY A 37 5.44 3.02 4.05
CA GLY A 37 6.42 2.63 5.06
C GLY A 37 7.85 2.55 4.53
N VAL A 38 8.03 1.95 3.34
CA VAL A 38 9.33 1.88 2.65
C VAL A 38 9.85 3.28 2.33
N LEU A 39 9.03 4.14 1.72
CA LEU A 39 9.46 5.51 1.36
C LEU A 39 9.87 6.35 2.58
N GLN A 40 9.28 6.10 3.76
CA GLN A 40 9.62 6.81 5.00
C GLN A 40 10.89 6.29 5.68
N SER A 41 11.23 5.02 5.51
CA SER A 41 12.30 4.36 6.27
C SER A 41 13.48 3.91 5.42
N ALA A 42 13.40 4.08 4.09
CA ALA A 42 14.43 3.69 3.14
C ALA A 42 15.80 4.29 3.49
N GLY A 43 16.85 3.52 3.25
CA GLY A 43 18.23 4.00 3.29
C GLY A 43 18.46 5.13 2.27
N ARG A 44 19.60 5.83 2.43
CA ARG A 44 19.91 7.03 1.62
C ARG A 44 19.77 6.79 0.12
N ASP A 45 20.30 5.69 -0.39
CA ASP A 45 20.41 5.43 -1.82
C ASP A 45 19.04 5.09 -2.42
N LEU A 46 18.25 4.26 -1.74
CA LEU A 46 16.87 3.97 -2.14
C LEU A 46 15.98 5.22 -2.03
N ALA A 47 16.12 6.02 -0.97
CA ALA A 47 15.37 7.27 -0.81
C ALA A 47 15.70 8.26 -1.92
N ALA A 48 16.98 8.40 -2.29
CA ALA A 48 17.42 9.24 -3.40
C ALA A 48 16.87 8.76 -4.74
N LEU A 49 16.90 7.43 -5.00
CA LEU A 49 16.33 6.83 -6.19
C LEU A 49 14.83 7.13 -6.32
N CYS A 50 14.06 6.86 -5.27
CA CYS A 50 12.61 7.11 -5.27
C CYS A 50 12.29 8.59 -5.46
N SER A 51 13.01 9.48 -4.75
CA SER A 51 12.82 10.93 -4.87
C SER A 51 13.14 11.45 -6.28
N ALA A 52 14.20 10.92 -6.92
CA ALA A 52 14.60 11.33 -8.27
C ALA A 52 13.52 11.04 -9.33
N VAL A 53 12.68 10.04 -9.11
CA VAL A 53 11.56 9.69 -9.99
C VAL A 53 10.21 10.29 -9.50
N GLY A 54 10.23 11.14 -8.47
CA GLY A 54 9.03 11.77 -7.92
C GLY A 54 8.16 10.86 -7.05
N LEU A 55 8.66 9.68 -6.69
CA LEU A 55 7.98 8.73 -5.81
C LEU A 55 8.28 9.10 -4.35
N THR A 56 7.48 9.99 -3.77
CA THR A 56 7.65 10.49 -2.39
C THR A 56 6.46 10.13 -1.51
N VAL A 57 6.66 10.18 -0.21
CA VAL A 57 5.62 9.89 0.79
C VAL A 57 4.41 10.80 0.61
N GLU A 58 4.65 12.10 0.43
CA GLU A 58 3.60 13.12 0.32
C GLU A 58 2.72 12.85 -0.91
N VAL A 59 3.34 12.49 -2.02
CA VAL A 59 2.64 12.20 -3.27
C VAL A 59 1.77 10.95 -3.12
N ILE A 60 2.32 9.88 -2.55
CA ILE A 60 1.55 8.65 -2.35
C ILE A 60 0.42 8.85 -1.35
N ARG A 61 0.66 9.55 -0.22
CA ARG A 61 -0.40 9.86 0.75
C ARG A 61 -1.53 10.68 0.14
N ALA A 62 -1.21 11.73 -0.62
CA ALA A 62 -2.23 12.52 -1.30
C ALA A 62 -3.12 11.67 -2.23
N LYS A 63 -2.54 10.64 -2.86
CA LYS A 63 -3.29 9.69 -3.68
C LYS A 63 -4.12 8.71 -2.85
N LEU A 64 -3.59 8.24 -1.73
CA LEU A 64 -4.32 7.36 -0.81
C LEU A 64 -5.53 8.08 -0.20
N ASP A 65 -5.39 9.35 0.16
CA ASP A 65 -6.49 10.16 0.70
C ASP A 65 -7.54 10.49 -0.36
N GLY A 66 -7.14 10.85 -1.59
CA GLY A 66 -8.05 11.25 -2.67
C GLY A 66 -8.58 10.10 -3.53
N GLY A 67 -7.80 9.03 -3.69
CA GLY A 67 -8.11 7.94 -4.63
C GLY A 67 -9.04 6.86 -4.07
N ARG A 68 -9.19 6.80 -2.75
CA ARG A 68 -9.99 5.76 -2.10
C ARG A 68 -11.48 5.93 -2.30
N ASP A 69 -11.95 7.18 -2.24
CA ASP A 69 -13.38 7.46 -2.42
C ASP A 69 -13.84 7.15 -3.86
N ALA A 70 -12.95 7.32 -4.84
CA ALA A 70 -13.25 7.03 -6.24
C ALA A 70 -13.09 5.54 -6.60
N PHE A 71 -12.04 4.87 -6.10
CA PHE A 71 -11.67 3.53 -6.55
C PHE A 71 -12.47 2.41 -5.87
N THR A 72 -12.78 2.56 -4.58
CA THR A 72 -13.68 1.63 -3.86
C THR A 72 -15.12 1.79 -4.32
N PHE A 73 -15.57 3.03 -4.52
CA PHE A 73 -16.94 3.29 -4.94
C PHE A 73 -17.25 2.74 -6.33
N ASP A 74 -16.38 2.98 -7.32
CA ASP A 74 -16.58 2.50 -8.70
C ASP A 74 -16.44 0.97 -8.80
N GLY A 75 -15.50 0.37 -8.08
CA GLY A 75 -15.33 -1.09 -8.05
C GLY A 75 -16.51 -1.79 -7.36
N ASP A 76 -16.94 -1.26 -6.22
CA ASP A 76 -18.10 -1.77 -5.49
C ASP A 76 -19.41 -1.48 -6.24
N ALA A 77 -19.51 -0.34 -6.92
CA ALA A 77 -20.65 0.00 -7.75
C ALA A 77 -20.80 -0.99 -8.93
N ALA A 78 -19.72 -1.34 -9.60
CA ALA A 78 -19.75 -2.32 -10.70
C ALA A 78 -20.10 -3.73 -10.19
N ALA A 79 -19.55 -4.16 -9.06
CA ALA A 79 -19.86 -5.44 -8.44
C ALA A 79 -21.33 -5.52 -7.99
N LEU A 80 -21.87 -4.47 -7.38
CA LEU A 80 -23.25 -4.40 -6.93
C LEU A 80 -24.23 -4.26 -8.09
N ALA A 81 -23.86 -3.54 -9.16
CA ALA A 81 -24.67 -3.45 -10.37
C ALA A 81 -24.86 -4.82 -11.04
N SER A 82 -23.87 -5.71 -10.96
CA SER A 82 -23.97 -7.08 -11.50
C SER A 82 -25.06 -7.93 -10.83
N ILE A 83 -25.43 -7.58 -9.59
CA ILE A 83 -26.51 -8.23 -8.81
C ILE A 83 -27.77 -7.35 -8.71
N GLY A 84 -27.87 -6.28 -9.54
CA GLY A 84 -29.05 -5.42 -9.66
C GLY A 84 -29.13 -4.29 -8.61
N ILE A 85 -28.06 -4.01 -7.89
CA ILE A 85 -27.99 -2.91 -6.91
C ILE A 85 -27.23 -1.74 -7.53
N ASP A 86 -27.94 -0.64 -7.81
CA ASP A 86 -27.34 0.61 -8.27
C ASP A 86 -26.89 1.46 -7.07
N LEU A 87 -25.58 1.44 -6.82
CA LEU A 87 -24.97 2.16 -5.69
C LEU A 87 -25.08 3.68 -5.85
N ASN A 88 -25.12 4.21 -7.09
CA ASN A 88 -25.33 5.63 -7.34
C ASN A 88 -26.73 6.06 -6.91
N THR A 89 -27.75 5.28 -7.23
CA THR A 89 -29.12 5.52 -6.77
C THR A 89 -29.22 5.48 -5.25
N VAL A 90 -28.52 4.55 -4.58
CA VAL A 90 -28.46 4.47 -3.13
C VAL A 90 -27.77 5.71 -2.52
N ARG A 91 -26.62 6.11 -3.09
CA ARG A 91 -25.89 7.31 -2.70
C ARG A 91 -26.76 8.55 -2.80
N ASP A 92 -27.41 8.78 -3.93
CA ASP A 92 -28.27 9.93 -4.18
C ASP A 92 -29.47 9.98 -3.22
N LYS A 93 -30.00 8.82 -2.85
CA LYS A 93 -31.10 8.70 -1.91
C LYS A 93 -30.65 9.05 -0.49
N VAL A 94 -29.46 8.59 -0.08
CA VAL A 94 -28.87 8.92 1.22
C VAL A 94 -28.54 10.40 1.30
N ILE A 95 -27.93 10.98 0.27
CA ILE A 95 -27.60 12.41 0.21
C ILE A 95 -28.87 13.27 0.32
N ARG A 96 -29.93 12.91 -0.39
CA ARG A 96 -31.22 13.62 -0.32
C ARG A 96 -31.89 13.52 1.02
N THR A 97 -31.73 12.40 1.73
CA THR A 97 -32.44 12.15 2.98
C THR A 97 -31.67 12.68 4.20
N PHE A 98 -30.36 12.63 4.18
CA PHE A 98 -29.49 12.86 5.34
C PHE A 98 -28.42 13.96 5.13
N GLY A 99 -28.34 14.57 3.95
CA GLY A 99 -27.36 15.59 3.59
C GLY A 99 -26.11 15.03 2.86
N ALA A 100 -25.35 15.93 2.21
CA ALA A 100 -24.23 15.56 1.33
C ALA A 100 -23.13 14.75 2.04
N ASP A 101 -22.85 15.07 3.30
CA ASP A 101 -21.75 14.44 4.06
C ASP A 101 -22.16 13.11 4.71
N ALA A 102 -23.47 12.80 4.74
CA ALA A 102 -23.98 11.64 5.50
C ALA A 102 -23.52 10.29 4.91
N PHE A 103 -23.38 10.20 3.59
CA PHE A 103 -22.92 8.98 2.93
C PHE A 103 -21.44 8.74 3.21
N ASP A 104 -20.61 9.77 3.07
CA ASP A 104 -19.16 9.69 3.30
C ASP A 104 -18.86 9.43 4.79
N ASP A 105 -19.62 10.07 5.68
CA ASP A 105 -19.57 9.82 7.12
C ASP A 105 -19.99 8.39 7.51
N ALA A 106 -20.95 7.81 6.81
CA ALA A 106 -21.38 6.43 7.03
C ALA A 106 -20.29 5.44 6.56
N LEU A 107 -19.67 5.68 5.41
CA LEU A 107 -18.53 4.90 4.90
C LEU A 107 -17.33 4.97 5.86
N ARG A 108 -16.96 6.17 6.29
CA ARG A 108 -15.87 6.37 7.27
C ARG A 108 -16.16 5.70 8.62
N ARG A 109 -17.40 5.72 9.09
CA ARG A 109 -17.79 5.04 10.35
C ARG A 109 -17.84 3.53 10.21
N SER A 110 -18.22 2.98 9.06
CA SER A 110 -18.22 1.54 8.83
C SER A 110 -16.79 0.97 8.84
N GLY A 111 -15.82 1.69 8.27
CA GLY A 111 -14.40 1.35 8.35
C GLY A 111 -13.82 1.47 9.78
N ARG A 112 -14.24 2.48 10.56
CA ARG A 112 -13.77 2.71 11.95
C ARG A 112 -14.28 1.70 12.98
N ARG A 113 -15.37 0.99 12.73
CA ARG A 113 -15.99 0.07 13.70
C ARG A 113 -15.16 -1.16 14.05
N ARG A 114 -14.09 -1.46 13.30
CA ARG A 114 -13.20 -2.61 13.54
C ARG A 114 -11.83 -2.24 14.10
N ARG A 115 -11.66 -1.12 14.79
CA ARG A 115 -10.42 -0.87 15.54
C ARG A 115 -10.29 -1.90 16.67
N ARG A 116 -9.83 -3.10 16.32
CA ARG A 116 -9.33 -4.04 17.31
C ARG A 116 -8.08 -3.42 17.94
N ARG A 117 -8.04 -3.29 19.25
CA ARG A 117 -6.82 -3.14 20.04
C ARG A 117 -5.99 -4.43 19.82
N GLY A 118 -5.21 -4.49 18.76
CA GLY A 118 -4.44 -5.67 18.39
C GLY A 118 -3.60 -5.40 17.12
N GLN A 119 -2.77 -6.35 16.79
CA GLN A 119 -1.93 -6.35 15.60
C GLN A 119 -2.82 -6.32 14.34
N ILE A 120 -2.58 -5.37 13.45
CA ILE A 120 -3.32 -5.27 12.18
C ILE A 120 -2.79 -6.37 11.26
N PRO A 121 -3.65 -7.22 10.68
CA PRO A 121 -3.20 -8.27 9.78
C PRO A 121 -2.79 -7.70 8.42
N LEU A 122 -1.89 -8.40 7.74
CA LEU A 122 -1.69 -8.20 6.31
C LEU A 122 -2.88 -8.80 5.55
N ASP A 123 -3.34 -8.09 4.53
CA ASP A 123 -4.26 -8.64 3.53
C ASP A 123 -3.57 -9.67 2.62
N ARG A 124 -4.28 -10.20 1.64
CA ARG A 124 -3.72 -11.19 0.73
C ARG A 124 -2.62 -10.61 -0.19
N PRO A 125 -2.77 -9.42 -0.81
CA PRO A 125 -1.70 -8.77 -1.55
C PRO A 125 -0.50 -8.39 -0.67
N GLY A 126 -0.72 -7.83 0.53
CA GLY A 126 0.37 -7.50 1.47
C GLY A 126 1.18 -8.72 1.93
N LYS A 127 0.55 -9.89 2.09
CA LYS A 127 1.28 -11.15 2.34
C LYS A 127 2.17 -11.54 1.17
N LYS A 128 1.70 -11.36 -0.09
CA LYS A 128 2.51 -11.62 -1.27
C LYS A 128 3.74 -10.74 -1.34
N VAL A 129 3.65 -9.46 -0.95
CA VAL A 129 4.82 -8.58 -0.86
C VAL A 129 5.92 -9.21 -0.03
N LEU A 130 5.58 -9.75 1.14
CA LEU A 130 6.57 -10.40 2.01
C LEU A 130 7.09 -11.72 1.44
N GLU A 131 6.24 -12.50 0.77
CA GLU A 131 6.64 -13.74 0.10
C GLU A 131 7.67 -13.47 -1.00
N TYR A 132 7.44 -12.43 -1.82
CA TYR A 132 8.37 -12.03 -2.87
C TYR A 132 9.64 -11.38 -2.31
N ALA A 133 9.54 -10.52 -1.30
CA ALA A 133 10.72 -9.98 -0.60
C ALA A 133 11.61 -11.10 -0.02
N HIS A 134 11.01 -12.14 0.53
CA HIS A 134 11.72 -13.34 0.98
C HIS A 134 12.39 -14.11 -0.15
N ARG A 135 11.72 -14.20 -1.30
CA ARG A 135 12.30 -14.84 -2.50
C ARG A 135 13.53 -14.08 -2.97
N GLU A 136 13.44 -12.75 -3.08
CA GLU A 136 14.53 -11.88 -3.49
C GLU A 136 15.73 -11.98 -2.53
N LEU A 137 15.49 -11.98 -1.22
CA LEU A 137 16.52 -12.24 -0.22
C LEU A 137 17.22 -13.59 -0.45
N GLY A 138 16.45 -14.65 -0.76
CA GLY A 138 16.98 -15.99 -1.01
C GLY A 138 17.85 -16.06 -2.27
N VAL A 139 17.44 -15.40 -3.35
CA VAL A 139 18.20 -15.34 -4.62
C VAL A 139 19.56 -14.69 -4.41
N ARG A 140 19.61 -13.61 -3.63
CA ARG A 140 20.85 -12.84 -3.35
C ARG A 140 21.65 -13.33 -2.16
N ARG A 141 21.19 -14.40 -1.49
CA ARG A 141 21.83 -14.94 -0.28
C ARG A 141 22.02 -13.88 0.81
N GLY A 142 21.13 -12.89 0.84
CA GLY A 142 21.14 -11.81 1.83
C GLY A 142 20.87 -12.34 3.26
N ARG A 143 21.23 -11.55 4.25
CA ARG A 143 21.06 -11.93 5.67
C ARG A 143 19.72 -11.50 6.25
N ALA A 144 19.18 -10.38 5.78
CA ALA A 144 17.94 -9.80 6.27
C ALA A 144 17.18 -9.11 5.12
N ILE A 145 15.85 -9.02 5.25
CA ILE A 145 15.01 -8.25 4.34
C ILE A 145 15.24 -6.76 4.62
N GLU A 146 15.63 -6.01 3.61
CA GLU A 146 15.81 -4.56 3.58
C GLU A 146 14.65 -3.88 2.86
N CYS A 147 14.57 -2.56 2.85
CA CYS A 147 13.53 -1.80 2.16
C CYS A 147 13.50 -2.07 0.66
N GLU A 148 14.66 -2.29 0.04
CA GLU A 148 14.82 -2.68 -1.36
C GLU A 148 14.09 -3.98 -1.68
N HIS A 149 14.24 -5.00 -0.82
CA HIS A 149 13.53 -6.26 -0.97
C HIS A 149 12.01 -6.10 -0.84
N LEU A 150 11.55 -5.22 0.07
CA LEU A 150 10.13 -4.91 0.20
C LEU A 150 9.58 -4.22 -1.05
N LEU A 151 10.33 -3.26 -1.61
CA LEU A 151 9.93 -2.55 -2.83
C LEU A 151 9.89 -3.51 -4.03
N LEU A 152 10.89 -4.39 -4.20
CA LEU A 152 10.84 -5.46 -5.20
C LEU A 152 9.64 -6.38 -4.96
N GLY A 153 9.34 -6.71 -3.70
CA GLY A 153 8.17 -7.51 -3.34
C GLY A 153 6.83 -6.86 -3.73
N ILE A 154 6.73 -5.53 -3.67
CA ILE A 154 5.56 -4.78 -4.14
C ILE A 154 5.44 -4.90 -5.67
N LEU A 155 6.55 -4.67 -6.38
CA LEU A 155 6.59 -4.75 -7.85
C LEU A 155 6.26 -6.15 -8.35
N ASP A 156 6.81 -7.19 -7.72
CA ASP A 156 6.55 -8.60 -8.08
C ASP A 156 5.17 -9.10 -7.67
N GLY A 157 4.63 -8.56 -6.59
CA GLY A 157 3.27 -8.85 -6.13
C GLY A 157 2.21 -8.42 -7.13
N ASN A 158 2.57 -7.47 -7.99
CA ASN A 158 1.78 -6.95 -9.11
C ASN A 158 0.34 -6.61 -8.69
N ASP A 159 0.18 -6.02 -7.51
CA ASP A 159 -1.10 -5.50 -7.08
C ASP A 159 -1.47 -4.29 -7.93
N ARG A 160 -2.67 -4.33 -8.52
CA ARG A 160 -3.08 -3.32 -9.50
C ARG A 160 -3.09 -1.90 -8.93
N TYR A 161 -3.46 -1.75 -7.68
CA TYR A 161 -3.54 -0.44 -7.04
C TYR A 161 -2.15 0.12 -6.72
N ALA A 162 -1.32 -0.67 -6.04
CA ALA A 162 0.05 -0.26 -5.71
C ALA A 162 0.92 -0.02 -6.96
N ILE A 163 0.78 -0.88 -7.98
CA ILE A 163 1.47 -0.70 -9.27
C ILE A 163 0.98 0.56 -9.99
N GLY A 164 -0.32 0.86 -9.92
CA GLY A 164 -0.88 2.09 -10.47
C GLY A 164 -0.28 3.34 -9.82
N LEU A 165 -0.16 3.37 -8.48
CA LEU A 165 0.47 4.46 -7.74
C LEU A 165 1.93 4.70 -8.17
N ILE A 166 2.70 3.63 -8.37
CA ILE A 166 4.09 3.71 -8.81
C ILE A 166 4.18 4.13 -10.28
N GLY A 167 3.34 3.52 -11.14
CA GLY A 167 3.36 3.70 -12.59
C GLY A 167 3.02 5.11 -13.07
N GLU A 168 2.38 5.93 -12.24
CA GLU A 168 2.15 7.34 -12.52
C GLU A 168 3.46 8.17 -12.49
N HIS A 169 4.51 7.66 -11.84
CA HIS A 169 5.77 8.38 -11.62
C HIS A 169 6.94 7.79 -12.40
N VAL A 170 6.97 6.48 -12.50
CA VAL A 170 8.08 5.77 -13.11
C VAL A 170 7.62 4.46 -13.74
N ASP A 171 8.25 4.07 -14.83
CA ASP A 171 8.11 2.73 -15.40
C ASP A 171 8.56 1.68 -14.38
N THR A 172 7.70 0.71 -14.10
CA THR A 172 7.91 -0.28 -13.03
C THR A 172 9.10 -1.19 -13.29
N GLU A 173 9.41 -1.51 -14.57
CA GLU A 173 10.58 -2.31 -14.92
C GLU A 173 11.87 -1.52 -14.69
N ARG A 174 11.89 -0.23 -15.07
CA ARG A 174 13.04 0.64 -14.78
C ARG A 174 13.29 0.81 -13.28
N LEU A 175 12.24 0.96 -12.49
CA LEU A 175 12.37 1.02 -11.04
C LEU A 175 12.92 -0.29 -10.49
N ARG A 176 12.42 -1.42 -10.96
CA ARG A 176 12.90 -2.75 -10.60
C ARG A 176 14.40 -2.90 -10.87
N ASP A 177 14.84 -2.57 -12.09
CA ASP A 177 16.25 -2.67 -12.49
C ASP A 177 17.14 -1.79 -11.60
N ALA A 178 16.70 -0.55 -11.32
CA ALA A 178 17.44 0.38 -10.49
C ALA A 178 17.55 -0.11 -9.02
N VAL A 179 16.46 -0.62 -8.44
CA VAL A 179 16.48 -1.19 -7.07
C VAL A 179 17.32 -2.47 -7.01
N THR A 180 17.25 -3.29 -8.05
CA THR A 180 18.12 -4.47 -8.19
C THR A 180 19.60 -4.10 -8.20
N ALA A 181 19.96 -3.07 -8.96
CA ALA A 181 21.34 -2.58 -9.02
C ALA A 181 21.84 -2.04 -7.66
N LEU A 182 20.97 -1.43 -6.84
CA LEU A 182 21.34 -1.01 -5.48
C LEU A 182 21.68 -2.22 -4.60
N LEU A 183 20.86 -3.26 -4.63
CA LEU A 183 21.11 -4.48 -3.85
C LEU A 183 22.40 -5.20 -4.28
N ASP A 184 22.69 -5.22 -5.60
CA ASP A 184 23.89 -5.86 -6.12
C ASP A 184 25.19 -5.09 -5.80
N GLN A 185 25.10 -3.77 -5.54
CA GLN A 185 26.22 -2.94 -5.08
C GLN A 185 26.47 -3.08 -3.57
N ALA A 186 25.47 -3.47 -2.78
CA ALA A 186 25.55 -3.63 -1.34
C ALA A 186 25.99 -5.04 -0.89
N ALA A 187 26.00 -6.01 -1.81
CA ALA A 187 26.37 -7.42 -1.57
C ALA A 187 27.86 -7.64 -1.62
#